data_a8ca676347945feeb8653b0337a80995
#
_entry.id   a8ca676347945feeb8653b0337a80995
#
_cell.length_a   1.000
_cell.length_b   1.000
_cell.length_c   1.000
_cell.angle_alpha   90.00
_cell.angle_beta   90.00
_cell.angle_gamma   90.00
#
_symmetry.space_group_name_H-M   'P 1'
#
loop_
_entity.id
_entity.type
_entity.pdbx_description
1 polymer ?
#
loop_
_entity_poly.entity_id
_entity_poly.type
_entity_poly.pdbx_seq_one_letter_code
_entity_poly.pdbx_strand_id
1 'polypeptide(L)'
;MKALLVGDLSPTAKSNPLFAAKDIDGLFSKDAKKLFEGNDINFVNLEVALTDIENGIKKFGPCLKASGGTADVLKSLGVTVCGLSNNHIFDFGRQGVADTLSHLERVGLPYTGYGKNYEDSRKNYFVEKNGERVCLIAVCEHEYSYAEGDFEGSRPFDCYDTLEDIRSAKEEADCVIVLYHGGKEHCRYPSPRLVKTCRAMVKAGADLVLCQHTHIIGCYEQFGGGHILYGQGNFHFAGHSDKDGESWNQFLATLYDTETHEIEFLPMVNDGPKIKLAEGEEKEKILKGLRERSALGEEGWYEGFKNACHTDFAWYVKAIGYEGASEHDFHLLAHYLDCEAHHDILSELFKTAHQKKENY
;
A
#
# COMPACT_ATOMS: atom_id res chain seq x y z
N MET A 1 -21.13 0.72 9.65
CA MET A 1 -20.75 -0.51 8.88
C MET A 1 -19.48 -1.13 9.44
N LYS A 2 -19.18 -2.40 9.09
CA LYS A 2 -17.91 -3.06 9.43
C LYS A 2 -17.04 -3.20 8.20
N ALA A 3 -15.79 -2.73 8.28
CA ALA A 3 -14.80 -2.82 7.22
C ALA A 3 -13.62 -3.70 7.64
N LEU A 4 -13.27 -4.69 6.81
CA LEU A 4 -12.00 -5.40 6.86
C LEU A 4 -11.11 -4.83 5.75
N LEU A 5 -9.98 -4.28 6.13
CA LEU A 5 -9.03 -3.66 5.20
C LEU A 5 -7.70 -4.42 5.29
N VAL A 6 -7.25 -4.95 4.18
CA VAL A 6 -5.98 -5.67 4.10
C VAL A 6 -5.06 -5.00 3.08
N GLY A 7 -3.76 -5.22 3.26
CA GLY A 7 -2.71 -4.54 2.49
C GLY A 7 -2.46 -5.14 1.11
N ASP A 8 -1.20 -5.15 0.74
CA ASP A 8 -0.72 -5.45 -0.60
C ASP A 8 -0.85 -6.93 -0.96
N LEU A 9 -1.54 -7.19 -2.06
CA LEU A 9 -1.66 -8.53 -2.64
C LEU A 9 -0.95 -8.57 -3.99
N SER A 10 0.11 -9.37 -4.05
CA SER A 10 0.80 -9.74 -5.28
C SER A 10 1.17 -11.22 -5.26
N PRO A 11 0.47 -12.08 -6.01
CA PRO A 11 0.84 -13.48 -6.15
C PRO A 11 2.25 -13.64 -6.71
N THR A 12 3.10 -14.37 -6.00
CA THR A 12 4.48 -14.66 -6.41
C THR A 12 4.58 -15.96 -7.20
N ALA A 13 5.76 -16.26 -7.75
CA ALA A 13 6.00 -17.55 -8.42
C ALA A 13 5.62 -18.77 -7.57
N LYS A 14 5.66 -18.66 -6.24
CA LYS A 14 5.27 -19.76 -5.33
C LYS A 14 3.77 -19.89 -5.15
N SER A 15 3.02 -18.81 -5.19
CA SER A 15 1.58 -18.79 -4.91
C SER A 15 0.71 -18.65 -6.16
N ASN A 16 1.22 -18.05 -7.24
CA ASN A 16 0.47 -17.82 -8.47
C ASN A 16 -0.15 -19.12 -9.07
N PRO A 17 0.50 -20.30 -9.01
CA PRO A 17 -0.14 -21.56 -9.45
C PRO A 17 -1.42 -21.89 -8.66
N LEU A 18 -1.48 -21.58 -7.36
CA LEU A 18 -2.67 -21.78 -6.53
C LEU A 18 -3.77 -20.78 -6.89
N PHE A 19 -3.41 -19.51 -7.15
CA PHE A 19 -4.35 -18.51 -7.66
C PHE A 19 -4.89 -18.91 -9.04
N ALA A 20 -4.05 -19.40 -9.94
CA ALA A 20 -4.47 -19.88 -11.24
C ALA A 20 -5.41 -21.09 -11.15
N ALA A 21 -5.15 -22.00 -10.20
CA ALA A 21 -6.00 -23.14 -9.90
C ALA A 21 -7.25 -22.80 -9.08
N LYS A 22 -7.36 -21.55 -8.59
CA LYS A 22 -8.43 -21.06 -7.69
C LYS A 22 -8.50 -21.86 -6.38
N ASP A 23 -7.35 -22.34 -5.90
CA ASP A 23 -7.24 -23.15 -4.68
C ASP A 23 -7.24 -22.25 -3.44
N ILE A 24 -8.43 -21.83 -3.03
CA ILE A 24 -8.62 -20.96 -1.87
C ILE A 24 -8.15 -21.61 -0.56
N ASP A 25 -8.25 -22.94 -0.45
CA ASP A 25 -7.82 -23.68 0.74
C ASP A 25 -6.30 -23.83 0.82
N GLY A 26 -5.63 -23.85 -0.32
CA GLY A 26 -4.17 -23.76 -0.42
C GLY A 26 -3.62 -22.39 -0.04
N LEU A 27 -4.39 -21.33 -0.29
CA LEU A 27 -3.99 -19.93 -0.09
C LEU A 27 -4.35 -19.34 1.29
N PHE A 28 -5.45 -19.79 1.89
CA PHE A 28 -5.97 -19.20 3.13
C PHE A 28 -6.34 -20.27 4.14
N SER A 29 -5.96 -20.11 5.40
CA SER A 29 -6.46 -20.94 6.49
C SER A 29 -7.96 -20.72 6.70
N LYS A 30 -8.60 -21.65 7.40
CA LYS A 30 -10.03 -21.54 7.74
C LYS A 30 -10.33 -20.23 8.50
N ASP A 31 -9.48 -19.87 9.46
CA ASP A 31 -9.68 -18.68 10.28
C ASP A 31 -9.42 -17.40 9.48
N ALA A 32 -8.43 -17.38 8.59
CA ALA A 32 -8.21 -16.27 7.67
C ALA A 32 -9.42 -16.04 6.75
N LYS A 33 -10.02 -17.10 6.19
CA LYS A 33 -11.26 -17.00 5.38
C LYS A 33 -12.42 -16.44 6.19
N LYS A 34 -12.57 -16.88 7.46
CA LYS A 34 -13.65 -16.44 8.33
C LYS A 34 -13.62 -14.93 8.63
N LEU A 35 -12.44 -14.29 8.56
CA LEU A 35 -12.34 -12.84 8.75
C LEU A 35 -13.10 -12.05 7.69
N PHE A 36 -13.25 -12.59 6.48
CA PHE A 36 -13.97 -11.93 5.39
C PHE A 36 -15.49 -12.11 5.48
N GLU A 37 -15.98 -12.92 6.42
CA GLU A 37 -17.40 -13.18 6.59
C GLU A 37 -18.06 -12.09 7.46
N GLY A 38 -19.24 -11.64 7.06
CA GLY A 38 -20.09 -10.75 7.87
C GLY A 38 -19.67 -9.28 7.91
N ASN A 39 -18.66 -8.87 7.15
CA ASN A 39 -18.33 -7.46 6.97
C ASN A 39 -19.11 -6.85 5.80
N ASP A 40 -19.27 -5.54 5.81
CA ASP A 40 -19.94 -4.78 4.76
C ASP A 40 -18.94 -4.39 3.66
N ILE A 41 -17.70 -4.13 4.07
CA ILE A 41 -16.59 -3.77 3.20
C ILE A 41 -15.43 -4.73 3.49
N ASN A 42 -14.94 -5.41 2.43
CA ASN A 42 -13.70 -6.17 2.44
C ASN A 42 -12.80 -5.60 1.34
N PHE A 43 -11.80 -4.80 1.72
CA PHE A 43 -10.87 -4.16 0.81
C PHE A 43 -9.53 -4.89 0.72
N VAL A 44 -8.99 -4.98 -0.49
CA VAL A 44 -7.64 -5.51 -0.79
C VAL A 44 -6.94 -4.56 -1.75
N ASN A 45 -5.69 -4.17 -1.49
CA ASN A 45 -4.86 -3.50 -2.51
C ASN A 45 -4.30 -4.56 -3.49
N LEU A 46 -4.76 -4.52 -4.73
CA LEU A 46 -4.31 -5.43 -5.79
C LEU A 46 -3.05 -4.84 -6.46
N GLU A 47 -1.88 -5.15 -5.88
CA GLU A 47 -0.59 -4.59 -6.28
C GLU A 47 0.09 -5.45 -7.36
N VAL A 48 -0.65 -5.74 -8.43
CA VAL A 48 -0.19 -6.60 -9.52
C VAL A 48 -1.10 -6.48 -10.73
N ALA A 49 -0.54 -6.59 -11.94
CA ALA A 49 -1.34 -6.75 -13.14
C ALA A 49 -1.83 -8.20 -13.31
N LEU A 50 -3.12 -8.38 -13.55
CA LEU A 50 -3.69 -9.69 -13.89
C LEU A 50 -3.65 -9.89 -15.41
N THR A 51 -2.56 -10.46 -15.92
CA THR A 51 -2.33 -10.57 -17.38
C THR A 51 -1.38 -11.72 -17.71
N ASP A 52 -1.50 -12.22 -18.94
CA ASP A 52 -0.58 -13.22 -19.50
C ASP A 52 0.54 -12.58 -20.33
N ILE A 53 0.58 -11.24 -20.49
CA ILE A 53 1.62 -10.54 -21.25
C ILE A 53 2.99 -10.86 -20.64
N GLU A 54 3.98 -11.16 -21.51
CA GLU A 54 5.32 -11.53 -21.05
C GLU A 54 6.23 -10.33 -20.80
N ASN A 55 6.14 -9.30 -21.66
CA ASN A 55 7.03 -8.15 -21.62
C ASN A 55 6.39 -6.99 -20.86
N GLY A 56 6.95 -6.66 -19.71
CA GLY A 56 6.58 -5.47 -18.94
C GLY A 56 7.14 -4.18 -19.51
N ILE A 57 6.76 -3.05 -18.92
CA ILE A 57 7.32 -1.75 -19.22
C ILE A 57 8.81 -1.69 -18.81
N LYS A 58 9.56 -0.78 -19.40
CA LYS A 58 10.93 -0.49 -18.95
C LYS A 58 10.87 0.40 -17.70
N LYS A 59 11.28 -0.14 -16.57
CA LYS A 59 11.38 0.60 -15.30
C LYS A 59 12.50 0.04 -14.43
N PHE A 60 12.86 0.74 -13.38
CA PHE A 60 13.65 0.17 -12.29
C PHE A 60 12.74 -0.73 -11.42
N GLY A 61 13.28 -1.86 -10.97
CA GLY A 61 12.51 -2.84 -10.19
C GLY A 61 11.76 -3.87 -11.06
N PRO A 62 11.09 -4.82 -10.41
CA PRO A 62 10.37 -5.89 -11.10
C PRO A 62 9.06 -5.40 -11.71
N CYS A 63 8.64 -6.02 -12.82
CA CYS A 63 7.26 -5.98 -13.27
C CYS A 63 6.49 -7.16 -12.69
N LEU A 64 5.39 -6.88 -11.98
CA LEU A 64 4.61 -7.88 -11.26
C LEU A 64 3.35 -8.26 -12.06
N LYS A 65 3.19 -9.57 -12.31
CA LYS A 65 1.97 -10.11 -12.92
C LYS A 65 1.48 -11.38 -12.24
N ALA A 66 0.18 -11.59 -12.32
CA ALA A 66 -0.47 -12.79 -11.81
C ALA A 66 -1.55 -13.29 -12.76
N SER A 67 -1.98 -14.53 -12.54
CA SER A 67 -3.10 -15.15 -13.27
C SER A 67 -4.41 -14.39 -13.03
N GLY A 68 -5.25 -14.28 -14.05
CA GLY A 68 -6.63 -13.82 -13.95
C GLY A 68 -7.51 -14.62 -12.96
N GLY A 69 -7.10 -15.85 -12.58
CA GLY A 69 -7.71 -16.62 -11.50
C GLY A 69 -7.64 -15.93 -10.13
N THR A 70 -6.75 -14.96 -9.96
CA THR A 70 -6.68 -14.13 -8.74
C THR A 70 -8.00 -13.40 -8.49
N ALA A 71 -8.64 -12.87 -9.52
CA ALA A 71 -9.95 -12.20 -9.37
C ALA A 71 -11.03 -13.18 -8.85
N ASP A 72 -11.03 -14.43 -9.32
CA ASP A 72 -11.96 -15.47 -8.83
C ASP A 72 -11.70 -15.80 -7.36
N VAL A 73 -10.43 -15.92 -6.96
CA VAL A 73 -10.04 -16.18 -5.56
C VAL A 73 -10.50 -15.04 -4.66
N LEU A 74 -10.23 -13.79 -5.03
CA LEU A 74 -10.65 -12.61 -4.26
C LEU A 74 -12.17 -12.55 -4.10
N LYS A 75 -12.91 -12.78 -5.18
CA LYS A 75 -14.38 -12.84 -5.13
C LYS A 75 -14.88 -13.96 -4.21
N SER A 76 -14.29 -15.14 -4.31
CA SER A 76 -14.65 -16.31 -3.48
C SER A 76 -14.27 -16.12 -2.02
N LEU A 77 -13.23 -15.35 -1.74
CA LEU A 77 -12.82 -14.99 -0.37
C LEU A 77 -13.81 -14.00 0.27
N GLY A 78 -14.61 -13.30 -0.51
CA GLY A 78 -15.56 -12.31 -0.02
C GLY A 78 -15.07 -10.87 -0.14
N VAL A 79 -14.03 -10.60 -0.93
CA VAL A 79 -13.59 -9.23 -1.24
C VAL A 79 -14.73 -8.49 -1.95
N THR A 80 -14.99 -7.26 -1.52
CA THR A 80 -16.07 -6.42 -2.06
C THR A 80 -15.56 -5.30 -2.96
N VAL A 81 -14.31 -4.86 -2.77
CA VAL A 81 -13.67 -3.82 -3.58
C VAL A 81 -12.15 -3.98 -3.59
N CYS A 82 -11.51 -3.76 -4.75
CA CYS A 82 -10.05 -3.74 -4.91
C CYS A 82 -9.52 -2.31 -5.00
N GLY A 83 -8.38 -2.02 -4.34
CA GLY A 83 -7.57 -0.85 -4.63
C GLY A 83 -6.67 -1.12 -5.83
N LEU A 84 -6.60 -0.19 -6.76
CA LEU A 84 -5.70 -0.22 -7.92
C LEU A 84 -4.74 0.97 -7.92
N SER A 85 -4.75 1.79 -6.85
CA SER A 85 -3.82 2.89 -6.72
C SER A 85 -2.53 2.39 -6.09
N ASN A 86 -1.60 1.94 -6.94
CA ASN A 86 -0.28 1.43 -6.56
C ASN A 86 0.69 1.52 -7.75
N ASN A 87 1.97 1.26 -7.50
CA ASN A 87 3.06 1.38 -8.45
C ASN A 87 3.20 0.18 -9.42
N HIS A 88 2.37 -0.86 -9.31
CA HIS A 88 2.49 -2.08 -10.11
C HIS A 88 1.32 -2.36 -11.08
N ILE A 89 0.21 -1.62 -10.97
CA ILE A 89 -0.95 -1.88 -11.83
C ILE A 89 -0.65 -1.66 -13.32
N PHE A 90 0.30 -0.77 -13.65
CA PHE A 90 0.68 -0.42 -15.01
C PHE A 90 1.93 -1.14 -15.53
N ASP A 91 2.46 -2.12 -14.80
CA ASP A 91 3.69 -2.86 -15.13
C ASP A 91 3.69 -3.52 -16.51
N PHE A 92 2.53 -3.79 -17.07
CA PHE A 92 2.36 -4.34 -18.43
C PHE A 92 1.60 -3.39 -19.34
N GLY A 93 1.70 -2.09 -19.05
CA GLY A 93 1.10 -1.02 -19.86
C GLY A 93 -0.42 -1.11 -19.94
N ARG A 94 -0.99 -0.39 -20.90
CA ARG A 94 -2.44 -0.30 -21.10
C ARG A 94 -3.12 -1.66 -21.26
N GLN A 95 -2.49 -2.59 -21.94
CA GLN A 95 -3.10 -3.91 -22.13
C GLN A 95 -3.13 -4.71 -20.83
N GLY A 96 -2.06 -4.65 -20.00
CA GLY A 96 -2.05 -5.31 -18.69
C GLY A 96 -3.14 -4.77 -17.76
N VAL A 97 -3.38 -3.45 -17.80
CA VAL A 97 -4.51 -2.85 -17.07
C VAL A 97 -5.84 -3.31 -17.65
N ALA A 98 -6.03 -3.27 -18.96
CA ALA A 98 -7.27 -3.69 -19.62
C ALA A 98 -7.61 -5.16 -19.28
N ASP A 99 -6.61 -6.05 -19.28
CA ASP A 99 -6.77 -7.44 -18.87
C ASP A 99 -7.20 -7.53 -17.40
N THR A 100 -6.54 -6.77 -16.50
CA THR A 100 -6.86 -6.72 -15.08
C THR A 100 -8.31 -6.29 -14.85
N LEU A 101 -8.73 -5.18 -15.45
CA LEU A 101 -10.09 -4.67 -15.36
C LEU A 101 -11.12 -5.68 -15.89
N SER A 102 -10.82 -6.34 -17.03
CA SER A 102 -11.67 -7.38 -17.60
C SER A 102 -11.84 -8.58 -16.65
N HIS A 103 -10.77 -9.01 -15.96
CA HIS A 103 -10.85 -10.08 -14.96
C HIS A 103 -11.69 -9.69 -13.74
N LEU A 104 -11.57 -8.45 -13.25
CA LEU A 104 -12.38 -7.94 -12.14
C LEU A 104 -13.85 -7.81 -12.54
N GLU A 105 -14.15 -7.25 -13.72
CA GLU A 105 -15.49 -7.10 -14.26
C GLU A 105 -16.18 -8.46 -14.45
N ARG A 106 -15.48 -9.44 -15.00
CA ARG A 106 -16.01 -10.81 -15.22
C ARG A 106 -16.55 -11.44 -13.94
N VAL A 107 -15.93 -11.18 -12.79
CA VAL A 107 -16.38 -11.72 -11.49
C VAL A 107 -17.25 -10.73 -10.71
N GLY A 108 -17.54 -9.56 -11.25
CA GLY A 108 -18.31 -8.51 -10.60
C GLY A 108 -17.63 -7.98 -9.34
N LEU A 109 -16.33 -7.71 -9.41
CA LEU A 109 -15.52 -7.16 -8.32
C LEU A 109 -15.19 -5.69 -8.64
N PRO A 110 -15.77 -4.72 -7.93
CA PRO A 110 -15.50 -3.31 -8.14
C PRO A 110 -14.05 -2.94 -7.74
N TYR A 111 -13.60 -1.79 -8.23
CA TYR A 111 -12.29 -1.24 -7.88
C TYR A 111 -12.35 0.28 -7.66
N THR A 112 -11.32 0.83 -7.04
CA THR A 112 -11.09 2.27 -6.85
C THR A 112 -9.62 2.61 -7.04
N GLY A 113 -9.31 3.88 -7.32
CA GLY A 113 -7.94 4.36 -7.42
C GLY A 113 -7.28 4.15 -8.79
N TYR A 114 -8.07 4.02 -9.86
CA TYR A 114 -7.60 3.99 -11.24
C TYR A 114 -8.55 4.80 -12.12
N GLY A 115 -8.02 5.49 -13.13
CA GLY A 115 -8.80 6.23 -14.10
C GLY A 115 -8.18 6.29 -15.49
N LYS A 116 -9.00 6.63 -16.50
CA LYS A 116 -8.59 6.79 -17.90
C LYS A 116 -7.80 8.08 -18.16
N ASN A 117 -7.76 8.95 -17.18
CA ASN A 117 -6.99 10.20 -17.11
C ASN A 117 -6.93 10.65 -15.65
N TYR A 118 -6.23 11.72 -15.36
CA TYR A 118 -6.07 12.27 -14.02
C TYR A 118 -7.41 12.51 -13.31
N GLU A 119 -8.35 13.23 -13.95
CA GLU A 119 -9.65 13.55 -13.36
C GLU A 119 -10.51 12.31 -13.12
N ASP A 120 -10.47 11.34 -14.03
CA ASP A 120 -11.21 10.08 -13.89
C ASP A 120 -10.66 9.22 -12.75
N SER A 121 -9.34 9.28 -12.47
CA SER A 121 -8.68 8.56 -11.38
C SER A 121 -9.09 9.07 -10.00
N ARG A 122 -9.52 10.32 -9.89
CA ARG A 122 -9.95 10.98 -8.65
C ARG A 122 -11.34 10.58 -8.16
N LYS A 123 -12.07 9.75 -8.92
CA LYS A 123 -13.41 9.30 -8.51
C LYS A 123 -13.36 8.51 -7.21
N ASN A 124 -14.07 9.03 -6.21
CA ASN A 124 -14.24 8.39 -4.92
C ASN A 124 -15.17 7.18 -5.03
N TYR A 125 -14.93 6.15 -4.24
CA TYR A 125 -15.77 4.97 -4.17
C TYR A 125 -16.65 5.00 -2.91
N PHE A 126 -17.95 4.99 -3.09
CA PHE A 126 -18.92 5.03 -2.00
C PHE A 126 -19.59 3.68 -1.79
N VAL A 127 -19.75 3.30 -0.53
CA VAL A 127 -20.54 2.16 -0.08
C VAL A 127 -21.69 2.68 0.77
N GLU A 128 -22.92 2.29 0.43
CA GLU A 128 -24.13 2.69 1.16
C GLU A 128 -24.84 1.46 1.73
N LYS A 129 -25.13 1.48 3.02
CA LYS A 129 -25.90 0.41 3.67
C LYS A 129 -26.63 0.94 4.91
N ASN A 130 -27.92 0.63 5.01
CA ASN A 130 -28.78 1.00 6.14
C ASN A 130 -28.80 2.50 6.49
N GLY A 131 -28.61 3.36 5.49
CA GLY A 131 -28.58 4.82 5.64
C GLY A 131 -27.20 5.37 6.04
N GLU A 132 -26.20 4.55 6.25
CA GLU A 132 -24.81 4.95 6.43
C GLU A 132 -24.08 4.95 5.08
N ARG A 133 -23.24 5.97 4.84
CA ARG A 133 -22.45 6.14 3.63
C ARG A 133 -20.96 6.23 3.98
N VAL A 134 -20.16 5.33 3.43
CA VAL A 134 -18.71 5.27 3.63
C VAL A 134 -17.99 5.55 2.32
N CYS A 135 -17.00 6.44 2.35
CA CYS A 135 -16.15 6.76 1.21
C CYS A 135 -14.78 6.08 1.34
N LEU A 136 -14.34 5.39 0.29
CA LEU A 136 -12.98 4.86 0.14
C LEU A 136 -12.23 5.70 -0.90
N ILE A 137 -11.06 6.21 -0.50
CA ILE A 137 -10.15 7.00 -1.35
C ILE A 137 -8.81 6.26 -1.40
N ALA A 138 -8.47 5.65 -2.55
CA ALA A 138 -7.17 5.03 -2.76
C ALA A 138 -6.29 5.97 -3.57
N VAL A 139 -5.08 6.27 -3.07
CA VAL A 139 -4.07 7.13 -3.71
C VAL A 139 -2.68 6.51 -3.60
N CYS A 140 -1.77 6.79 -4.54
CA CYS A 140 -0.39 6.35 -4.49
C CYS A 140 0.60 7.50 -4.70
N GLU A 141 1.81 7.34 -4.20
CA GLU A 141 2.94 8.22 -4.54
C GLU A 141 3.27 8.10 -6.03
N HIS A 142 4.01 9.09 -6.58
CA HIS A 142 4.40 9.12 -7.99
C HIS A 142 5.48 8.07 -8.26
N GLU A 143 5.03 6.93 -8.79
CA GLU A 143 5.90 5.81 -9.13
C GLU A 143 5.33 5.01 -10.31
N TYR A 144 5.78 5.27 -11.52
CA TYR A 144 5.50 4.59 -12.80
C TYR A 144 4.03 4.48 -13.24
N SER A 145 3.10 4.20 -12.33
CA SER A 145 1.73 3.76 -12.69
C SER A 145 0.68 4.86 -12.65
N TYR A 146 1.03 6.07 -12.24
CA TYR A 146 0.07 7.14 -11.96
C TYR A 146 -0.53 7.79 -13.21
N ALA A 147 -1.77 8.25 -13.08
CA ALA A 147 -2.47 9.02 -14.10
C ALA A 147 -1.96 10.47 -14.14
N GLU A 148 -1.71 11.00 -15.33
CA GLU A 148 -1.26 12.37 -15.52
C GLU A 148 -1.92 13.00 -16.74
N GLY A 149 -2.56 14.16 -16.59
CA GLY A 149 -3.29 14.82 -17.68
C GLY A 149 -4.29 13.87 -18.34
N ASP A 150 -4.10 13.59 -19.64
CA ASP A 150 -4.94 12.67 -20.41
C ASP A 150 -4.46 11.20 -20.39
N PHE A 151 -3.39 10.90 -19.64
CA PHE A 151 -2.89 9.54 -19.50
C PHE A 151 -3.59 8.78 -18.37
N GLU A 152 -3.95 7.54 -18.66
CA GLU A 152 -4.57 6.62 -17.70
C GLU A 152 -3.55 6.08 -16.70
N GLY A 153 -4.02 5.77 -15.49
CA GLY A 153 -3.17 5.20 -14.45
C GLY A 153 -3.82 5.16 -13.08
N SER A 154 -3.02 4.81 -12.09
CA SER A 154 -3.35 4.91 -10.68
C SER A 154 -3.65 6.34 -10.28
N ARG A 155 -4.52 6.55 -9.30
CA ARG A 155 -4.75 7.88 -8.72
C ARG A 155 -3.53 8.35 -7.97
N PRO A 156 -2.78 9.38 -8.45
CA PRO A 156 -1.64 9.90 -7.73
C PRO A 156 -2.07 10.66 -6.47
N PHE A 157 -1.21 10.69 -5.48
CA PHE A 157 -1.34 11.62 -4.37
C PHE A 157 -0.93 13.02 -4.85
N ASP A 158 -1.87 13.95 -4.84
CA ASP A 158 -1.61 15.38 -4.95
C ASP A 158 -2.00 16.07 -3.66
N CYS A 159 -1.11 16.89 -3.10
CA CYS A 159 -1.34 17.48 -1.79
C CYS A 159 -2.47 18.52 -1.75
N TYR A 160 -2.87 19.06 -2.90
CA TYR A 160 -3.99 20.01 -3.00
C TYR A 160 -5.29 19.26 -3.32
N ASP A 161 -5.30 18.51 -4.41
CA ASP A 161 -6.47 17.84 -4.92
C ASP A 161 -6.93 16.69 -4.01
N THR A 162 -6.00 15.88 -3.48
CA THR A 162 -6.38 14.79 -2.58
C THR A 162 -7.00 15.32 -1.28
N LEU A 163 -6.46 16.42 -0.71
CA LEU A 163 -7.04 17.00 0.51
C LEU A 163 -8.42 17.64 0.25
N GLU A 164 -8.64 18.21 -0.94
CA GLU A 164 -9.94 18.73 -1.34
C GLU A 164 -10.96 17.62 -1.58
N ASP A 165 -10.54 16.53 -2.23
CA ASP A 165 -11.38 15.35 -2.44
C ASP A 165 -11.80 14.70 -1.12
N ILE A 166 -10.92 14.69 -0.10
CA ILE A 166 -11.25 14.21 1.25
C ILE A 166 -12.29 15.12 1.90
N ARG A 167 -12.13 16.45 1.81
CA ARG A 167 -13.11 17.41 2.36
C ARG A 167 -14.48 17.24 1.70
N SER A 168 -14.51 17.18 0.37
CA SER A 168 -15.75 16.96 -0.38
C SER A 168 -16.39 15.63 -0.03
N ALA A 169 -15.58 14.56 0.10
CA ALA A 169 -16.10 13.25 0.51
C ALA A 169 -16.69 13.28 1.92
N LYS A 170 -16.09 14.05 2.86
CA LYS A 170 -16.59 14.15 4.24
C LYS A 170 -17.90 14.93 4.35
N GLU A 171 -18.21 15.80 3.38
CA GLU A 171 -19.52 16.46 3.28
C GLU A 171 -20.62 15.50 2.81
N GLU A 172 -20.26 14.42 2.12
CA GLU A 172 -21.17 13.45 1.50
C GLU A 172 -21.23 12.11 2.22
N ALA A 173 -20.25 11.78 3.08
CA ALA A 173 -20.13 10.49 3.74
C ALA A 173 -20.00 10.64 5.26
N ASP A 174 -20.57 9.68 5.99
CA ASP A 174 -20.43 9.57 7.44
C ASP A 174 -19.00 9.22 7.86
N CYS A 175 -18.33 8.41 7.03
CA CYS A 175 -16.96 7.96 7.27
C CYS A 175 -16.12 8.01 5.97
N VAL A 176 -14.87 8.51 6.09
CA VAL A 176 -13.90 8.58 4.99
C VAL A 176 -12.66 7.77 5.35
N ILE A 177 -12.35 6.77 4.55
CA ILE A 177 -11.18 5.90 4.70
C ILE A 177 -10.22 6.17 3.55
N VAL A 178 -8.98 6.55 3.86
CA VAL A 178 -7.91 6.77 2.88
C VAL A 178 -6.94 5.59 2.90
N LEU A 179 -6.67 5.05 1.72
CA LEU A 179 -5.74 3.96 1.48
C LEU A 179 -4.57 4.55 0.69
N TYR A 180 -3.46 4.79 1.37
CA TYR A 180 -2.30 5.48 0.85
C TYR A 180 -1.20 4.48 0.52
N HIS A 181 -0.88 4.32 -0.76
CA HIS A 181 0.18 3.46 -1.21
C HIS A 181 1.46 4.27 -1.42
N GLY A 182 2.39 4.19 -0.47
CA GLY A 182 3.63 4.96 -0.48
C GLY A 182 4.42 4.89 0.81
N GLY A 183 5.51 5.65 0.84
CA GLY A 183 6.51 5.64 1.91
C GLY A 183 7.73 4.77 1.55
N LYS A 184 8.78 4.85 2.36
CA LYS A 184 10.02 4.10 2.11
C LYS A 184 9.80 2.60 2.30
N GLU A 185 10.06 1.80 1.24
CA GLU A 185 10.09 0.34 1.33
C GLU A 185 11.03 -0.13 2.45
N HIS A 186 10.68 -1.23 3.10
CA HIS A 186 11.42 -1.88 4.19
C HIS A 186 11.73 -0.96 5.39
N CYS A 187 11.01 0.16 5.53
CA CYS A 187 11.17 1.06 6.66
C CYS A 187 9.93 1.00 7.58
N ARG A 188 10.16 0.68 8.85
CA ARG A 188 9.11 0.62 9.89
C ARG A 188 8.68 1.99 10.39
N TYR A 189 9.41 3.02 10.03
CA TYR A 189 9.24 4.36 10.56
C TYR A 189 8.88 5.32 9.43
N PRO A 190 7.79 6.10 9.59
CA PRO A 190 7.39 7.07 8.57
C PRO A 190 8.41 8.22 8.46
N SER A 191 8.59 8.74 7.25
CA SER A 191 9.32 9.99 7.06
C SER A 191 8.55 11.16 7.68
N PRO A 192 9.22 12.28 8.02
CA PRO A 192 8.54 13.49 8.51
C PRO A 192 7.50 14.03 7.53
N ARG A 193 7.74 13.89 6.20
CA ARG A 193 6.76 14.27 5.18
C ARG A 193 5.53 13.35 5.25
N LEU A 194 5.72 12.03 5.32
CA LEU A 194 4.61 11.08 5.39
C LEU A 194 3.74 11.30 6.64
N VAL A 195 4.36 11.55 7.80
CA VAL A 195 3.63 11.93 9.03
C VAL A 195 2.77 13.17 8.80
N LYS A 196 3.37 14.22 8.23
CA LYS A 196 2.67 15.48 7.93
C LYS A 196 1.53 15.27 6.93
N THR A 197 1.75 14.46 5.91
CA THR A 197 0.77 14.13 4.87
C THR A 197 -0.44 13.39 5.45
N CYS A 198 -0.23 12.29 6.17
CA CYS A 198 -1.33 11.52 6.76
C CYS A 198 -2.12 12.33 7.80
N ARG A 199 -1.44 13.13 8.62
CA ARG A 199 -2.09 14.06 9.54
C ARG A 199 -2.89 15.17 8.83
N ALA A 200 -2.44 15.62 7.65
CA ALA A 200 -3.19 16.58 6.84
C ALA A 200 -4.46 15.93 6.26
N MET A 201 -4.41 14.66 5.86
CA MET A 201 -5.58 13.91 5.42
C MET A 201 -6.63 13.78 6.54
N VAL A 202 -6.20 13.47 7.77
CA VAL A 202 -7.12 13.42 8.93
C VAL A 202 -7.71 14.81 9.20
N LYS A 203 -6.91 15.89 9.16
CA LYS A 203 -7.42 17.26 9.28
C LYS A 203 -8.39 17.66 8.16
N ALA A 204 -8.27 17.07 6.99
CA ALA A 204 -9.19 17.28 5.88
C ALA A 204 -10.51 16.51 6.05
N GLY A 205 -10.58 15.52 6.94
CA GLY A 205 -11.80 14.77 7.24
C GLY A 205 -11.67 13.25 7.14
N ALA A 206 -10.48 12.70 6.89
CA ALA A 206 -10.29 11.25 6.91
C ALA A 206 -10.40 10.72 8.34
N ASP A 207 -11.24 9.72 8.54
CA ASP A 207 -11.42 9.02 9.81
C ASP A 207 -10.36 7.92 10.02
N LEU A 208 -9.88 7.33 8.91
CA LEU A 208 -8.83 6.32 8.91
C LEU A 208 -7.90 6.53 7.71
N VAL A 209 -6.59 6.49 7.95
CA VAL A 209 -5.53 6.46 6.92
C VAL A 209 -4.69 5.21 7.10
N LEU A 210 -4.66 4.33 6.10
CA LEU A 210 -3.82 3.13 6.07
C LEU A 210 -2.75 3.27 4.99
N CYS A 211 -1.47 3.26 5.40
CA CYS A 211 -0.36 3.24 4.46
C CYS A 211 0.01 1.80 4.08
N GLN A 212 0.29 1.61 2.79
CA GLN A 212 0.70 0.37 2.13
C GLN A 212 2.03 0.61 1.41
N HIS A 213 2.54 -0.31 0.59
CA HIS A 213 3.81 -0.17 -0.15
C HIS A 213 5.08 -0.46 0.67
N THR A 214 5.13 -0.11 1.95
CA THR A 214 6.34 -0.33 2.77
C THR A 214 6.68 -1.80 2.97
N HIS A 215 5.76 -2.71 2.64
CA HIS A 215 5.82 -4.18 2.75
C HIS A 215 6.02 -4.72 4.17
N ILE A 216 6.14 -3.87 5.16
CA ILE A 216 6.32 -4.25 6.57
C ILE A 216 5.42 -3.44 7.50
N ILE A 217 5.13 -3.99 8.68
CA ILE A 217 4.31 -3.30 9.68
C ILE A 217 5.05 -2.10 10.25
N GLY A 218 4.48 -0.92 10.08
CA GLY A 218 5.01 0.37 10.54
C GLY A 218 4.60 0.75 11.96
N CYS A 219 4.33 2.05 12.15
CA CYS A 219 3.86 2.66 13.38
C CYS A 219 2.37 3.02 13.27
N TYR A 220 1.72 3.20 14.39
CA TYR A 220 0.33 3.63 14.50
C TYR A 220 0.22 4.84 15.41
N GLU A 221 -0.67 5.76 15.07
CA GLU A 221 -1.11 6.83 15.97
C GLU A 221 -2.61 7.11 15.82
N GLN A 222 -3.19 7.62 16.89
CA GLN A 222 -4.48 8.30 16.87
C GLN A 222 -4.21 9.82 16.86
N PHE A 223 -4.72 10.51 15.86
CA PHE A 223 -4.46 11.92 15.63
C PHE A 223 -5.72 12.66 15.21
N GLY A 224 -6.05 13.78 15.88
CA GLY A 224 -7.16 14.65 15.49
C GLY A 224 -8.53 13.98 15.45
N GLY A 225 -8.73 12.87 16.16
CA GLY A 225 -9.95 12.06 16.14
C GLY A 225 -9.92 10.90 15.12
N GLY A 226 -8.96 10.89 14.19
CA GLY A 226 -8.79 9.81 13.22
C GLY A 226 -7.65 8.85 13.59
N HIS A 227 -7.52 7.78 12.82
CA HIS A 227 -6.51 6.73 12.99
C HIS A 227 -5.55 6.73 11.82
N ILE A 228 -4.24 6.54 12.08
CA ILE A 228 -3.20 6.45 11.05
C ILE A 228 -2.31 5.24 11.33
N LEU A 229 -2.21 4.32 10.36
CA LEU A 229 -1.25 3.22 10.37
C LEU A 229 -0.24 3.43 9.24
N TYR A 230 1.03 3.64 9.57
CA TYR A 230 2.11 4.00 8.65
C TYR A 230 2.80 2.80 7.96
N GLY A 231 2.13 1.70 7.84
CA GLY A 231 2.58 0.50 7.16
C GLY A 231 1.75 -0.70 7.61
N GLN A 232 1.00 -1.26 6.69
CA GLN A 232 0.10 -2.38 6.97
C GLN A 232 0.81 -3.73 6.83
N GLY A 233 1.86 -3.80 6.00
CA GLY A 233 2.52 -5.04 5.60
C GLY A 233 1.81 -5.74 4.44
N ASN A 234 2.36 -6.87 4.03
CA ASN A 234 1.91 -7.62 2.86
C ASN A 234 0.76 -8.56 3.19
N PHE A 235 -0.41 -8.34 2.60
CA PHE A 235 -1.50 -9.31 2.70
C PHE A 235 -1.11 -10.63 2.05
N HIS A 236 -0.67 -10.62 0.79
CA HIS A 236 -0.18 -11.80 0.10
C HIS A 236 0.95 -11.48 -0.86
N PHE A 237 2.17 -11.60 -0.38
CA PHE A 237 3.39 -11.41 -1.16
C PHE A 237 4.40 -12.52 -0.79
N ALA A 238 3.91 -13.77 -0.80
CA ALA A 238 4.57 -14.91 -0.19
C ALA A 238 5.86 -15.30 -0.91
N GLY A 239 6.89 -15.60 -0.12
CA GLY A 239 8.06 -16.33 -0.60
C GLY A 239 9.25 -15.50 -0.98
N HIS A 240 9.31 -14.23 -0.62
CA HIS A 240 10.58 -13.52 -0.56
C HIS A 240 11.43 -14.12 0.58
N SER A 241 12.61 -14.63 0.24
CA SER A 241 13.60 -15.08 1.25
C SER A 241 14.42 -13.86 1.69
N ASP A 242 14.26 -13.33 2.85
CA ASP A 242 15.05 -13.46 4.03
C ASP A 242 16.36 -12.70 4.16
N LYS A 243 16.42 -11.41 3.74
CA LYS A 243 17.18 -10.48 4.58
C LYS A 243 16.31 -9.91 5.71
N ASP A 244 14.99 -9.92 5.52
CA ASP A 244 13.99 -9.41 6.47
C ASP A 244 12.82 -10.40 6.68
N GLY A 245 13.07 -11.70 6.54
CA GLY A 245 12.09 -12.78 6.38
C GLY A 245 10.88 -12.78 7.29
N GLU A 246 11.06 -12.52 8.60
CA GLU A 246 9.93 -12.44 9.53
C GLU A 246 9.04 -11.23 9.23
N SER A 247 9.63 -10.08 8.88
CA SER A 247 8.87 -8.84 8.73
C SER A 247 8.10 -8.77 7.43
N TRP A 248 8.66 -9.30 6.33
CA TRP A 248 8.00 -9.35 5.03
C TRP A 248 6.75 -10.25 5.01
N ASN A 249 6.79 -11.32 5.79
CA ASN A 249 5.70 -12.29 5.88
C ASN A 249 4.64 -11.96 6.93
N GLN A 250 4.68 -10.76 7.53
CA GLN A 250 3.73 -10.31 8.55
C GLN A 250 2.94 -9.10 8.07
N PHE A 251 1.65 -9.07 8.40
CA PHE A 251 0.81 -7.91 8.14
C PHE A 251 -0.29 -7.75 9.21
N LEU A 252 -0.94 -6.60 9.18
CA LEU A 252 -2.08 -6.30 10.03
C LEU A 252 -3.35 -6.22 9.18
N ALA A 253 -4.21 -7.22 9.27
CA ALA A 253 -5.59 -7.04 8.84
C ALA A 253 -6.25 -6.05 9.82
N THR A 254 -6.90 -5.03 9.27
CA THR A 254 -7.51 -3.96 10.05
C THR A 254 -9.03 -4.12 10.00
N LEU A 255 -9.63 -4.42 11.14
CA LEU A 255 -11.07 -4.33 11.33
C LEU A 255 -11.41 -2.93 11.84
N TYR A 256 -12.37 -2.29 11.20
CA TYR A 256 -12.80 -0.94 11.52
C TYR A 256 -14.32 -0.84 11.52
N ASP A 257 -14.87 -0.34 12.61
CA ASP A 257 -16.28 -0.02 12.71
C ASP A 257 -16.47 1.46 12.32
N THR A 258 -17.17 1.70 11.23
CA THR A 258 -17.31 3.05 10.64
C THR A 258 -18.25 3.96 11.40
N GLU A 259 -19.10 3.41 12.28
CA GLU A 259 -20.03 4.16 13.14
C GLU A 259 -19.38 4.55 14.47
N THR A 260 -18.70 3.59 15.13
CA THR A 260 -18.08 3.83 16.44
C THR A 260 -16.64 4.30 16.35
N HIS A 261 -16.02 4.20 15.18
CA HIS A 261 -14.60 4.43 14.90
C HIS A 261 -13.67 3.52 15.72
N GLU A 262 -14.17 2.38 16.21
CA GLU A 262 -13.32 1.38 16.84
C GLU A 262 -12.46 0.66 15.81
N ILE A 263 -11.16 0.50 16.12
CA ILE A 263 -10.19 -0.17 15.27
C ILE A 263 -9.56 -1.36 15.99
N GLU A 264 -9.45 -2.49 15.29
CA GLU A 264 -8.74 -3.67 15.75
C GLU A 264 -7.70 -4.11 14.73
N PHE A 265 -6.46 -4.32 15.19
CA PHE A 265 -5.40 -4.89 14.36
C PHE A 265 -5.27 -6.38 14.63
N LEU A 266 -5.47 -7.17 13.58
CA LEU A 266 -5.34 -8.62 13.61
C LEU A 266 -4.04 -9.02 12.92
N PRO A 267 -3.01 -9.44 13.68
CA PRO A 267 -1.76 -9.92 13.10
C PRO A 267 -1.98 -11.18 12.28
N MET A 268 -1.48 -11.16 11.07
CA MET A 268 -1.52 -12.24 10.11
C MET A 268 -0.11 -12.58 9.65
N VAL A 269 0.08 -13.83 9.22
CA VAL A 269 1.37 -14.31 8.72
C VAL A 269 1.20 -15.14 7.45
N ASN A 270 2.18 -15.03 6.57
CA ASN A 270 2.32 -15.89 5.41
C ASN A 270 3.17 -17.12 5.80
N ASP A 271 2.56 -18.30 5.80
CA ASP A 271 3.22 -19.58 6.00
C ASP A 271 3.40 -20.27 4.63
N GLY A 272 4.52 -20.02 4.00
CA GLY A 272 4.71 -20.34 2.60
C GLY A 272 3.70 -19.57 1.73
N PRO A 273 2.90 -20.23 0.89
CA PRO A 273 1.86 -19.57 0.10
C PRO A 273 0.55 -19.34 0.87
N LYS A 274 0.43 -19.84 2.11
CA LYS A 274 -0.81 -19.82 2.89
C LYS A 274 -0.82 -18.69 3.92
N ILE A 275 -1.89 -17.90 3.91
CA ILE A 275 -2.15 -16.89 4.94
C ILE A 275 -2.89 -17.50 6.11
N LYS A 276 -2.47 -17.18 7.32
CA LYS A 276 -3.13 -17.56 8.58
C LYS A 276 -3.09 -16.41 9.61
N LEU A 277 -3.98 -16.47 10.59
CA LEU A 277 -3.86 -15.63 11.80
C LEU A 277 -2.58 -16.00 12.56
N ALA A 278 -1.88 -14.99 13.05
CA ALA A 278 -0.83 -15.20 14.04
C ALA A 278 -1.48 -15.53 15.39
N GLU A 279 -0.94 -16.51 16.11
CA GLU A 279 -1.46 -16.98 17.39
C GLU A 279 -0.38 -17.00 18.46
N GLY A 280 -0.79 -17.07 19.72
CA GLY A 280 0.10 -17.24 20.87
C GLY A 280 1.22 -16.19 20.92
N GLU A 281 2.47 -16.64 21.06
CA GLU A 281 3.65 -15.78 21.19
C GLU A 281 3.93 -14.96 19.91
N GLU A 282 3.63 -15.49 18.74
CA GLU A 282 3.82 -14.78 17.47
C GLU A 282 2.90 -13.56 17.36
N LYS A 283 1.62 -13.73 17.67
CA LYS A 283 0.64 -12.63 17.76
C LYS A 283 1.12 -11.55 18.73
N GLU A 284 1.50 -11.96 19.94
CA GLU A 284 1.95 -11.01 20.98
C GLU A 284 3.24 -10.29 20.58
N LYS A 285 4.19 -10.96 19.93
CA LYS A 285 5.43 -10.36 19.40
C LYS A 285 5.13 -9.27 18.39
N ILE A 286 4.21 -9.53 17.43
CA ILE A 286 3.82 -8.57 16.39
C ILE A 286 3.15 -7.34 17.03
N LEU A 287 2.15 -7.55 17.88
CA LEU A 287 1.41 -6.45 18.55
C LEU A 287 2.30 -5.66 19.50
N LYS A 288 3.19 -6.34 20.24
CA LYS A 288 4.17 -5.67 21.09
C LYS A 288 5.10 -4.79 20.26
N GLY A 289 5.62 -5.29 19.14
CA GLY A 289 6.46 -4.51 18.23
C GLY A 289 5.75 -3.29 17.67
N LEU A 290 4.46 -3.40 17.31
CA LEU A 290 3.64 -2.26 16.90
C LEU A 290 3.53 -1.22 18.03
N ARG A 291 3.16 -1.64 19.24
CA ARG A 291 3.02 -0.75 20.41
C ARG A 291 4.33 -0.04 20.75
N GLU A 292 5.45 -0.76 20.78
CA GLU A 292 6.77 -0.21 21.11
C GLU A 292 7.22 0.83 20.10
N ARG A 293 7.08 0.55 18.80
CA ARG A 293 7.42 1.52 17.73
C ARG A 293 6.52 2.74 17.76
N SER A 294 5.22 2.54 17.97
CA SER A 294 4.25 3.63 18.03
C SER A 294 4.51 4.55 19.22
N ALA A 295 4.92 4.00 20.37
CA ALA A 295 5.23 4.73 21.59
C ALA A 295 6.49 5.60 21.49
N LEU A 296 7.36 5.40 20.51
CA LEU A 296 8.54 6.25 20.30
C LEU A 296 8.16 7.70 19.93
N GLY A 297 6.98 7.91 19.36
CA GLY A 297 6.52 9.20 18.91
C GLY A 297 7.34 9.75 17.73
N GLU A 298 7.02 10.97 17.31
CA GLU A 298 7.57 11.58 16.09
C GLU A 298 9.11 11.69 16.10
N GLU A 299 9.69 12.00 17.24
CA GLU A 299 11.15 12.13 17.38
C GLU A 299 11.87 10.77 17.19
N GLY A 300 11.36 9.70 17.83
CA GLY A 300 11.90 8.36 17.67
C GLY A 300 11.63 7.76 16.28
N TRP A 301 10.50 8.11 15.65
CA TRP A 301 10.24 7.71 14.27
C TRP A 301 11.21 8.38 13.29
N TYR A 302 11.49 9.67 13.50
CA TYR A 302 12.47 10.37 12.67
C TYR A 302 13.87 9.75 12.79
N GLU A 303 14.34 9.45 13.98
CA GLU A 303 15.64 8.78 14.17
C GLU A 303 15.66 7.38 13.51
N GLY A 304 14.58 6.62 13.62
CA GLY A 304 14.45 5.33 12.94
C GLY A 304 14.48 5.45 11.41
N PHE A 305 13.73 6.41 10.83
CA PHE A 305 13.74 6.71 9.41
C PHE A 305 15.14 7.15 8.91
N LYS A 306 15.78 8.06 9.62
CA LYS A 306 17.13 8.55 9.33
C LYS A 306 18.14 7.41 9.28
N ASN A 307 18.11 6.50 10.26
CA ASN A 307 18.98 5.31 10.27
C ASN A 307 18.73 4.42 9.04
N ALA A 308 17.46 4.22 8.66
CA ALA A 308 17.10 3.46 7.46
C ALA A 308 17.60 4.13 6.17
N CYS A 309 17.56 5.47 6.07
CA CYS A 309 18.11 6.20 4.90
C CYS A 309 19.62 5.99 4.76
N HIS A 310 20.35 5.97 5.86
CA HIS A 310 21.81 5.79 5.82
C HIS A 310 22.24 4.40 5.35
N THR A 311 21.44 3.38 5.50
CA THR A 311 21.75 2.04 4.96
C THR A 311 21.73 2.01 3.43
N ASP A 312 20.95 2.91 2.80
CA ASP A 312 20.79 2.96 1.35
C ASP A 312 21.68 4.00 0.66
N PHE A 313 22.51 4.72 1.43
CA PHE A 313 23.38 5.80 0.93
C PHE A 313 24.17 5.43 -0.34
N ALA A 314 24.75 4.23 -0.36
CA ALA A 314 25.57 3.79 -1.48
C ALA A 314 24.77 3.67 -2.80
N TRP A 315 23.50 3.30 -2.74
CA TRP A 315 22.62 3.20 -3.90
C TRP A 315 22.34 4.57 -4.52
N TYR A 316 22.02 5.55 -3.67
CA TYR A 316 21.71 6.91 -4.12
C TYR A 316 22.92 7.63 -4.70
N VAL A 317 24.09 7.51 -4.04
CA VAL A 317 25.34 8.10 -4.55
C VAL A 317 25.73 7.49 -5.89
N LYS A 318 25.56 6.20 -6.07
CA LYS A 318 25.87 5.52 -7.32
C LYS A 318 25.00 6.02 -8.49
N ALA A 319 23.73 6.36 -8.24
CA ALA A 319 22.82 6.87 -9.27
C ALA A 319 23.11 8.31 -9.72
N ILE A 320 23.71 9.15 -8.84
CA ILE A 320 23.82 10.59 -9.05
C ILE A 320 25.05 11.02 -9.87
N GLY A 321 26.07 10.22 -10.06
CA GLY A 321 27.31 10.78 -10.59
C GLY A 321 28.18 9.84 -11.38
N TYR A 322 27.68 9.28 -12.48
CA TYR A 322 28.44 8.29 -13.19
C TYR A 322 28.76 8.64 -14.66
N GLU A 323 30.05 8.80 -14.95
CA GLU A 323 30.56 8.84 -16.32
C GLU A 323 30.46 7.41 -16.92
N GLY A 324 29.55 7.21 -17.90
CA GLY A 324 29.24 5.91 -18.48
C GLY A 324 27.95 5.26 -17.98
N ALA A 325 27.02 6.05 -17.47
CA ALA A 325 25.69 5.58 -17.06
C ALA A 325 24.96 4.85 -18.21
N SER A 326 24.39 3.70 -17.89
CA SER A 326 23.56 2.90 -18.78
C SER A 326 22.11 3.40 -18.81
N GLU A 327 21.30 2.89 -19.75
CA GLU A 327 19.84 3.12 -19.74
C GLU A 327 19.20 2.69 -18.41
N HIS A 328 19.72 1.63 -17.77
CA HIS A 328 19.28 1.19 -16.45
C HIS A 328 19.56 2.24 -15.35
N ASP A 329 20.76 2.85 -15.36
CA ASP A 329 21.11 3.88 -14.38
C ASP A 329 20.24 5.15 -14.57
N PHE A 330 19.85 5.45 -15.82
CA PHE A 330 18.91 6.53 -16.10
C PHE A 330 17.52 6.25 -15.52
N HIS A 331 16.99 5.04 -15.70
CA HIS A 331 15.70 4.66 -15.11
C HIS A 331 15.75 4.67 -13.58
N LEU A 332 16.86 4.26 -12.98
CA LEU A 332 17.07 4.34 -11.55
C LEU A 332 17.07 5.79 -11.03
N LEU A 333 17.79 6.69 -11.73
CA LEU A 333 17.81 8.10 -11.38
C LEU A 333 16.44 8.76 -11.56
N ALA A 334 15.75 8.46 -12.66
CA ALA A 334 14.40 8.98 -12.91
C ALA A 334 13.44 8.56 -11.80
N HIS A 335 13.47 7.29 -11.40
CA HIS A 335 12.70 6.77 -10.27
C HIS A 335 12.99 7.52 -8.95
N TYR A 336 14.25 7.80 -8.64
CA TYR A 336 14.63 8.54 -7.43
C TYR A 336 14.19 10.01 -7.45
N LEU A 337 14.01 10.60 -8.64
CA LEU A 337 13.58 11.98 -8.80
C LEU A 337 12.06 12.15 -8.93
N ASP A 338 11.32 11.07 -9.18
CA ASP A 338 9.88 11.12 -9.37
C ASP A 338 9.12 10.82 -8.07
N CYS A 339 9.53 9.81 -7.32
CA CYS A 339 8.82 9.30 -6.15
C CYS A 339 9.08 10.10 -4.87
N GLU A 340 8.03 10.43 -4.13
CA GLU A 340 8.09 11.20 -2.88
C GLU A 340 8.91 10.51 -1.78
N ALA A 341 8.83 9.18 -1.65
CA ALA A 341 9.62 8.42 -0.68
C ALA A 341 11.13 8.57 -0.95
N HIS A 342 11.54 8.55 -2.22
CA HIS A 342 12.93 8.77 -2.60
C HIS A 342 13.39 10.20 -2.37
N HIS A 343 12.53 11.19 -2.59
CA HIS A 343 12.81 12.58 -2.21
C HIS A 343 13.04 12.73 -0.71
N ASP A 344 12.27 12.05 0.13
CA ASP A 344 12.46 12.05 1.57
C ASP A 344 13.83 11.50 1.96
N ILE A 345 14.26 10.39 1.34
CA ILE A 345 15.57 9.77 1.58
C ILE A 345 16.71 10.69 1.14
N LEU A 346 16.64 11.21 -0.09
CA LEU A 346 17.64 12.15 -0.62
C LEU A 346 17.75 13.39 0.26
N SER A 347 16.62 13.98 0.68
CA SER A 347 16.58 15.14 1.57
C SER A 347 17.28 14.85 2.90
N GLU A 348 17.09 13.66 3.48
CA GLU A 348 17.74 13.28 4.73
C GLU A 348 19.25 13.09 4.56
N LEU A 349 19.67 12.44 3.48
CA LEU A 349 21.09 12.24 3.16
C LEU A 349 21.81 13.59 2.95
N PHE A 350 21.17 14.57 2.29
CA PHE A 350 21.73 15.91 2.09
C PHE A 350 21.84 16.70 3.39
N LYS A 351 20.86 16.63 4.30
CA LYS A 351 20.95 17.26 5.64
C LYS A 351 22.19 16.77 6.38
N THR A 352 22.44 15.47 6.39
CA THR A 352 23.62 14.90 7.05
C THR A 352 24.92 15.36 6.43
N ALA A 353 24.97 15.52 5.09
CA ALA A 353 26.15 16.06 4.41
C ALA A 353 26.44 17.52 4.79
N HIS A 354 25.39 18.34 5.04
CA HIS A 354 25.54 19.73 5.48
C HIS A 354 25.96 19.84 6.95
N GLN A 355 25.42 19.01 7.84
CA GLN A 355 25.79 19.01 9.27
C GLN A 355 27.28 18.66 9.50
N LYS A 356 27.89 17.89 8.61
CA LYS A 356 29.35 17.63 8.66
C LYS A 356 30.21 18.86 8.37
N LYS A 357 29.64 19.92 7.75
CA LYS A 357 30.37 21.18 7.47
C LYS A 357 30.50 22.11 8.68
N GLU A 358 29.72 21.93 9.73
CA GLU A 358 29.84 22.72 10.98
C GLU A 358 31.01 22.26 11.88
N ASN A 359 31.68 21.15 11.51
CA ASN A 359 32.82 20.60 12.23
C ASN A 359 34.16 20.74 11.48
N TYR A 360 34.25 21.66 10.48
CA TYR A 360 35.49 22.04 9.82
C TYR A 360 35.84 23.51 10.08
#